data_565492117d31bd4a57ef51aed22e2013
#
_entry.id   565492117d31bd4a57ef51aed22e2013
#
_cell.length_a   1.000
_cell.length_b   1.000
_cell.length_c   1.000
_cell.angle_alpha   90.00
_cell.angle_beta   90.00
_cell.angle_gamma   90.00
#
_symmetry.space_group_name_H-M   'P 1'
#
loop_
_entity.id
_entity.type
_entity.pdbx_description
1 polymer ?
#
loop_
_entity_poly.entity_id
_entity_poly.type
_entity_poly.pdbx_seq_one_letter_code
_entity_poly.pdbx_strand_id
1 'polypeptide(L)'
;MTLPRPVAAVVFDMDGLLFDTEKLYGQAILTAAGELGVEMTTEVFLRFIGTPWAHNRRQMLEAYGEAYPAEELRVAWMRHFKLLVVDNLDLKPGVEALLDLLDELGLPCAIATSSSHSTVEHHLGEHGLADRFHHVVAAGDYANSKPAPDPFLVAAQKLGVDPRDCLALEDSLNGVRSASSAGMMIVMVPDLIQPPDEIRSLCATVASSLLDVPALITSSRRGSAAASS
;
A
#
# COMPACT_ATOMS: atom_id res chain seq x y z
N MET A 1 4.60 1.39 -22.14
CA MET A 1 4.36 2.47 -21.18
C MET A 1 5.71 2.88 -20.59
N THR A 2 5.99 4.16 -20.46
CA THR A 2 7.27 4.67 -19.93
C THR A 2 6.98 5.63 -18.79
N LEU A 3 7.83 5.62 -17.76
CA LEU A 3 7.77 6.61 -16.70
C LEU A 3 8.21 7.99 -17.26
N PRO A 4 7.67 9.10 -16.73
CA PRO A 4 7.93 10.44 -17.26
C PRO A 4 9.38 10.92 -17.02
N ARG A 5 10.09 10.31 -16.05
CA ARG A 5 11.48 10.66 -15.69
C ARG A 5 12.26 9.41 -15.26
N PRO A 6 13.60 9.46 -15.25
CA PRO A 6 14.43 8.43 -14.63
C PRO A 6 14.12 8.34 -13.13
N VAL A 7 14.00 7.12 -12.63
CA VAL A 7 13.78 6.84 -11.21
C VAL A 7 15.10 7.00 -10.44
N ALA A 8 15.10 7.82 -9.40
CA ALA A 8 16.24 8.01 -8.48
C ALA A 8 16.03 7.29 -7.14
N ALA A 9 14.78 7.04 -6.73
CA ALA A 9 14.44 6.27 -5.53
C ALA A 9 13.05 5.66 -5.67
N VAL A 10 12.75 4.63 -4.88
CA VAL A 10 11.42 3.99 -4.85
C VAL A 10 10.84 4.06 -3.45
N VAL A 11 9.57 4.47 -3.34
CA VAL A 11 8.82 4.50 -2.10
C VAL A 11 7.62 3.56 -2.22
N PHE A 12 7.59 2.56 -1.35
CA PHE A 12 6.57 1.52 -1.32
C PHE A 12 5.51 1.83 -0.28
N ASP A 13 4.25 1.65 -0.59
CA ASP A 13 3.28 1.28 0.43
C ASP A 13 3.58 -0.13 0.93
N MET A 14 2.87 -0.59 1.97
CA MET A 14 3.11 -1.90 2.58
C MET A 14 1.91 -2.83 2.45
N ASP A 15 0.79 -2.44 3.02
CA ASP A 15 -0.40 -3.29 3.16
C ASP A 15 -1.18 -3.35 1.84
N GLY A 16 -1.38 -4.55 1.28
CA GLY A 16 -1.98 -4.73 -0.04
C GLY A 16 -1.00 -4.60 -1.22
N LEU A 17 0.19 -4.01 -1.01
CA LEU A 17 1.23 -3.86 -2.02
C LEU A 17 2.40 -4.83 -1.85
N LEU A 18 3.06 -4.82 -0.69
CA LEU A 18 4.14 -5.76 -0.36
C LEU A 18 3.59 -7.08 0.18
N PHE A 19 2.55 -6.99 1.01
CA PHE A 19 1.92 -8.11 1.69
C PHE A 19 0.45 -8.27 1.29
N ASP A 20 -0.03 -9.52 1.18
CA ASP A 20 -1.43 -9.84 0.82
C ASP A 20 -2.36 -9.70 2.04
N THR A 21 -2.34 -8.53 2.67
CA THR A 21 -3.09 -8.24 3.90
C THR A 21 -4.59 -8.11 3.67
N GLU A 22 -5.03 -7.60 2.51
CA GLU A 22 -6.45 -7.36 2.23
C GLU A 22 -7.26 -8.67 2.19
N LYS A 23 -6.68 -9.75 1.66
CA LYS A 23 -7.28 -11.08 1.71
C LYS A 23 -7.51 -11.56 3.15
N LEU A 24 -6.51 -11.35 4.02
CA LEU A 24 -6.61 -11.70 5.44
C LEU A 24 -7.62 -10.83 6.18
N TYR A 25 -7.71 -9.54 5.84
CA TYR A 25 -8.75 -8.65 6.34
C TYR A 25 -10.15 -9.15 6.00
N GLY A 26 -10.37 -9.57 4.74
CA GLY A 26 -11.63 -10.15 4.30
C GLY A 26 -12.00 -11.44 5.03
N GLN A 27 -11.05 -12.35 5.20
CA GLN A 27 -11.26 -13.59 5.98
C GLN A 27 -11.58 -13.29 7.45
N ALA A 28 -10.85 -12.36 8.05
CA ALA A 28 -11.02 -12.00 9.45
C ALA A 28 -12.40 -11.40 9.74
N ILE A 29 -12.91 -10.49 8.89
CA ILE A 29 -14.23 -9.88 9.12
C ILE A 29 -15.37 -10.89 8.96
N LEU A 30 -15.28 -11.79 7.98
CA LEU A 30 -16.28 -12.82 7.78
C LEU A 30 -16.29 -13.82 8.95
N THR A 31 -15.12 -14.18 9.47
CA THR A 31 -14.98 -15.04 10.65
C THR A 31 -15.57 -14.36 11.91
N ALA A 32 -15.26 -13.08 12.11
CA ALA A 32 -15.78 -12.29 13.23
C ALA A 32 -17.30 -12.14 13.17
N ALA A 33 -17.86 -11.91 11.99
CA ALA A 33 -19.30 -11.84 11.80
C ALA A 33 -20.00 -13.17 12.13
N GLY A 34 -19.40 -14.28 11.68
CA GLY A 34 -19.89 -15.63 12.02
C GLY A 34 -19.85 -15.90 13.52
N GLU A 35 -18.79 -15.49 14.23
CA GLU A 35 -18.68 -15.62 15.69
C GLU A 35 -19.77 -14.84 16.44
N LEU A 36 -20.08 -13.62 15.98
CA LEU A 36 -21.11 -12.78 16.59
C LEU A 36 -22.53 -13.12 16.13
N GLY A 37 -22.67 -14.04 15.17
CA GLY A 37 -23.97 -14.39 14.60
C GLY A 37 -24.64 -13.24 13.83
N VAL A 38 -23.83 -12.35 13.23
CA VAL A 38 -24.31 -11.20 12.45
C VAL A 38 -24.01 -11.38 10.97
N GLU A 39 -24.77 -10.71 10.12
CA GLU A 39 -24.56 -10.72 8.69
C GLU A 39 -23.36 -9.85 8.29
N MET A 40 -22.49 -10.36 7.43
CA MET A 40 -21.44 -9.61 6.71
C MET A 40 -21.19 -10.29 5.38
N THR A 41 -21.32 -9.54 4.30
CA THR A 41 -21.04 -10.05 2.95
C THR A 41 -19.72 -9.52 2.42
N THR A 42 -19.10 -10.28 1.53
CA THR A 42 -17.89 -9.82 0.81
C THR A 42 -18.14 -8.50 0.08
N GLU A 43 -19.34 -8.31 -0.50
CA GLU A 43 -19.68 -7.07 -1.20
C GLU A 43 -19.66 -5.85 -0.26
N VAL A 44 -20.17 -5.97 0.95
CA VAL A 44 -20.14 -4.89 1.95
C VAL A 44 -18.71 -4.66 2.42
N PHE A 45 -17.94 -5.73 2.67
CA PHE A 45 -16.52 -5.62 3.04
C PHE A 45 -15.71 -4.86 1.98
N LEU A 46 -15.89 -5.14 0.69
CA LEU A 46 -15.15 -4.46 -0.38
C LEU A 46 -15.35 -2.93 -0.38
N ARG A 47 -16.47 -2.43 0.17
CA ARG A 47 -16.70 -0.98 0.32
C ARG A 47 -15.89 -0.35 1.45
N PHE A 48 -15.29 -1.17 2.33
CA PHE A 48 -14.51 -0.69 3.48
C PHE A 48 -13.04 -0.46 3.15
N ILE A 49 -12.56 -1.04 2.04
CA ILE A 49 -11.15 -0.98 1.65
C ILE A 49 -10.73 0.47 1.40
N GLY A 50 -9.62 0.86 2.03
CA GLY A 50 -9.06 2.21 1.89
C GLY A 50 -9.91 3.33 2.51
N THR A 51 -10.92 3.00 3.33
CA THR A 51 -11.79 4.00 3.96
C THR A 51 -11.64 4.02 5.49
N PRO A 52 -11.79 5.20 6.13
CA PRO A 52 -11.70 5.32 7.59
C PRO A 52 -12.80 4.55 8.32
N TRP A 53 -12.53 4.08 9.54
CA TRP A 53 -13.49 3.34 10.36
C TRP A 53 -14.84 4.03 10.52
N ALA A 54 -14.85 5.34 10.75
CA ALA A 54 -16.11 6.09 10.91
C ALA A 54 -17.03 5.98 9.67
N HIS A 55 -16.43 5.90 8.47
CA HIS A 55 -17.15 5.68 7.23
C HIS A 55 -17.66 4.23 7.14
N ASN A 56 -16.81 3.26 7.45
CA ASN A 56 -17.16 1.83 7.43
C ASN A 56 -18.31 1.52 8.39
N ARG A 57 -18.22 2.05 9.62
CA ARG A 57 -19.27 1.94 10.62
C ARG A 57 -20.61 2.46 10.09
N ARG A 58 -20.63 3.64 9.48
CA ARG A 58 -21.85 4.20 8.90
C ARG A 58 -22.43 3.30 7.81
N GLN A 59 -21.59 2.78 6.90
CA GLN A 59 -22.03 1.86 5.86
C GLN A 59 -22.61 0.55 6.43
N MET A 60 -22.03 0.03 7.52
CA MET A 60 -22.59 -1.15 8.21
C MET A 60 -23.99 -0.86 8.76
N LEU A 61 -24.17 0.29 9.42
CA LEU A 61 -25.48 0.68 9.97
C LEU A 61 -26.50 0.96 8.86
N GLU A 62 -26.09 1.54 7.74
CA GLU A 62 -26.95 1.73 6.57
C GLU A 62 -27.36 0.39 5.93
N ALA A 63 -26.45 -0.58 5.87
CA ALA A 63 -26.72 -1.89 5.26
C ALA A 63 -27.54 -2.83 6.15
N TYR A 64 -27.29 -2.84 7.45
CA TYR A 64 -27.80 -3.85 8.39
C TYR A 64 -28.67 -3.26 9.51
N GLY A 65 -28.84 -1.93 9.57
CA GLY A 65 -29.67 -1.24 10.57
C GLY A 65 -28.88 -0.73 11.78
N GLU A 66 -29.49 0.24 12.49
CA GLU A 66 -28.86 0.96 13.62
C GLU A 66 -28.51 0.06 14.83
N ALA A 67 -29.13 -1.11 14.96
CA ALA A 67 -28.85 -2.07 16.03
C ALA A 67 -27.65 -2.99 15.70
N TYR A 68 -27.02 -2.85 14.53
CA TYR A 68 -25.90 -3.68 14.13
C TYR A 68 -24.68 -3.45 15.04
N PRO A 69 -24.04 -4.50 15.61
CA PRO A 69 -22.98 -4.36 16.60
C PRO A 69 -21.62 -4.06 15.93
N ALA A 70 -21.53 -2.90 15.26
CA ALA A 70 -20.37 -2.55 14.45
C ALA A 70 -19.06 -2.44 15.26
N GLU A 71 -19.11 -1.95 16.51
CA GLU A 71 -17.91 -1.83 17.36
C GLU A 71 -17.44 -3.19 17.87
N GLU A 72 -18.38 -4.05 18.28
CA GLU A 72 -18.08 -5.43 18.68
C GLU A 72 -17.47 -6.22 17.50
N LEU A 73 -18.06 -6.05 16.32
CA LEU A 73 -17.53 -6.65 15.10
C LEU A 73 -16.10 -6.17 14.81
N ARG A 74 -15.83 -4.87 14.95
CA ARG A 74 -14.47 -4.32 14.76
C ARG A 74 -13.46 -4.97 15.71
N VAL A 75 -13.81 -5.12 16.98
CA VAL A 75 -12.92 -5.73 17.99
C VAL A 75 -12.64 -7.19 17.63
N ALA A 76 -13.67 -7.96 17.30
CA ALA A 76 -13.53 -9.36 16.88
C ALA A 76 -12.74 -9.47 15.56
N TRP A 77 -13.05 -8.62 14.57
CA TRP A 77 -12.35 -8.53 13.31
C TRP A 77 -10.85 -8.33 13.48
N MET A 78 -10.44 -7.29 14.24
CA MET A 78 -9.03 -7.00 14.47
C MET A 78 -8.31 -8.12 15.25
N ARG A 79 -9.02 -8.82 16.15
CA ARG A 79 -8.48 -10.00 16.84
C ARG A 79 -8.21 -11.14 15.87
N HIS A 80 -9.17 -11.48 15.00
CA HIS A 80 -9.00 -12.54 13.99
C HIS A 80 -7.91 -12.18 12.98
N PHE A 81 -7.87 -10.92 12.52
CA PHE A 81 -6.83 -10.46 11.62
C PHE A 81 -5.43 -10.66 12.21
N LYS A 82 -5.21 -10.25 13.46
CA LYS A 82 -3.91 -10.46 14.13
C LYS A 82 -3.50 -11.92 14.22
N LEU A 83 -4.45 -12.83 14.43
CA LEU A 83 -4.18 -14.26 14.46
C LEU A 83 -3.83 -14.81 13.07
N LEU A 84 -4.54 -14.35 12.04
CA LEU A 84 -4.29 -14.80 10.67
C LEU A 84 -2.95 -14.33 10.13
N VAL A 85 -2.55 -13.10 10.44
CA VAL A 85 -1.29 -12.51 9.96
C VAL A 85 -0.07 -13.30 10.41
N VAL A 86 -0.07 -13.84 11.64
CA VAL A 86 1.08 -14.57 12.22
C VAL A 86 1.52 -15.75 11.36
N ASP A 87 0.57 -16.48 10.76
CA ASP A 87 0.88 -17.75 10.06
C ASP A 87 0.62 -17.69 8.54
N ASN A 88 0.00 -16.62 8.02
CA ASN A 88 -0.55 -16.63 6.66
C ASN A 88 -0.26 -15.34 5.87
N LEU A 89 0.69 -14.53 6.31
CA LEU A 89 1.04 -13.30 5.60
C LEU A 89 1.96 -13.63 4.42
N ASP A 90 1.40 -13.66 3.23
CA ASP A 90 2.15 -13.91 2.00
C ASP A 90 2.69 -12.60 1.40
N LEU A 91 3.86 -12.67 0.76
CA LEU A 91 4.37 -11.59 -0.10
C LEU A 91 3.54 -11.52 -1.39
N LYS A 92 3.28 -10.31 -1.86
CA LYS A 92 2.69 -10.11 -3.18
C LYS A 92 3.70 -10.52 -4.28
N PRO A 93 3.21 -11.08 -5.40
CA PRO A 93 4.09 -11.51 -6.50
C PRO A 93 4.96 -10.37 -7.04
N GLY A 94 6.26 -10.58 -7.10
CA GLY A 94 7.24 -9.65 -7.64
C GLY A 94 7.97 -8.78 -6.62
N VAL A 95 7.64 -8.85 -5.33
CA VAL A 95 8.32 -8.07 -4.27
C VAL A 95 9.82 -8.34 -4.27
N GLU A 96 10.23 -9.60 -4.11
CA GLU A 96 11.66 -9.96 -4.03
C GLU A 96 12.40 -9.59 -5.31
N ALA A 97 11.85 -9.94 -6.47
CA ALA A 97 12.48 -9.64 -7.77
C ALA A 97 12.63 -8.13 -8.01
N LEU A 98 11.69 -7.31 -7.53
CA LEU A 98 11.80 -5.86 -7.63
C LEU A 98 12.88 -5.33 -6.68
N LEU A 99 12.93 -5.80 -5.44
CA LEU A 99 13.96 -5.41 -4.48
C LEU A 99 15.35 -5.81 -4.98
N ASP A 100 15.52 -7.01 -5.55
CA ASP A 100 16.78 -7.44 -6.15
C ASP A 100 17.23 -6.51 -7.27
N LEU A 101 16.32 -6.11 -8.16
CA LEU A 101 16.64 -5.11 -9.18
C LEU A 101 17.06 -3.76 -8.60
N LEU A 102 16.40 -3.29 -7.52
CA LEU A 102 16.77 -2.03 -6.89
C LEU A 102 18.19 -2.09 -6.33
N ASP A 103 18.56 -3.20 -5.70
CA ASP A 103 19.91 -3.44 -5.19
C ASP A 103 20.94 -3.47 -6.33
N GLU A 104 20.66 -4.20 -7.43
CA GLU A 104 21.51 -4.24 -8.62
C GLU A 104 21.74 -2.86 -9.24
N LEU A 105 20.71 -2.01 -9.23
CA LEU A 105 20.77 -0.66 -9.79
C LEU A 105 21.33 0.39 -8.79
N GLY A 106 21.56 0.02 -7.54
CA GLY A 106 21.92 0.94 -6.45
C GLY A 106 20.86 2.01 -6.21
N LEU A 107 19.58 1.66 -6.37
CA LEU A 107 18.44 2.56 -6.15
C LEU A 107 17.97 2.48 -4.70
N PRO A 108 18.04 3.56 -3.93
CA PRO A 108 17.54 3.54 -2.57
C PRO A 108 16.01 3.43 -2.55
N CYS A 109 15.51 2.72 -1.52
CA CYS A 109 14.06 2.56 -1.34
C CYS A 109 13.64 2.74 0.11
N ALA A 110 12.38 3.11 0.31
CA ALA A 110 11.77 3.26 1.63
C ALA A 110 10.33 2.74 1.62
N ILE A 111 9.81 2.45 2.81
CA ILE A 111 8.40 2.19 3.05
C ILE A 111 7.73 3.48 3.54
N ALA A 112 6.51 3.76 3.06
CA ALA A 112 5.61 4.80 3.55
C ALA A 112 4.22 4.19 3.82
N THR A 113 3.95 3.80 5.06
CA THR A 113 2.74 3.07 5.46
C THR A 113 1.92 3.79 6.51
N SER A 114 0.64 3.45 6.62
CA SER A 114 -0.25 3.84 7.72
C SER A 114 -0.19 2.89 8.92
N SER A 115 0.52 1.79 8.81
CA SER A 115 0.75 0.82 9.87
C SER A 115 1.76 1.33 10.90
N SER A 116 1.75 0.75 12.12
CA SER A 116 2.70 1.08 13.17
C SER A 116 4.09 0.50 12.91
N HIS A 117 5.13 1.09 13.50
CA HIS A 117 6.49 0.53 13.44
C HIS A 117 6.55 -0.93 13.86
N SER A 118 5.86 -1.30 14.95
CA SER A 118 5.85 -2.70 15.42
C SER A 118 5.20 -3.66 14.41
N THR A 119 4.21 -3.20 13.65
CA THR A 119 3.61 -3.99 12.56
C THR A 119 4.61 -4.17 11.41
N VAL A 120 5.29 -3.08 11.02
CA VAL A 120 6.31 -3.13 9.95
C VAL A 120 7.45 -4.07 10.32
N GLU A 121 8.01 -3.92 11.53
CA GLU A 121 9.09 -4.78 12.04
C GLU A 121 8.70 -6.26 12.03
N HIS A 122 7.47 -6.57 12.47
CA HIS A 122 6.96 -7.94 12.47
C HIS A 122 6.87 -8.48 11.04
N HIS A 123 6.17 -7.78 10.13
CA HIS A 123 5.95 -8.24 8.76
C HIS A 123 7.25 -8.38 7.98
N LEU A 124 8.16 -7.41 8.08
CA LEU A 124 9.46 -7.51 7.40
C LEU A 124 10.35 -8.61 7.99
N GLY A 125 10.30 -8.78 9.32
CA GLY A 125 11.09 -9.81 10.03
C GLY A 125 10.70 -11.23 9.61
N GLU A 126 9.40 -11.54 9.53
CA GLU A 126 8.89 -12.85 9.10
C GLU A 126 9.36 -13.25 7.69
N HIS A 127 9.60 -12.27 6.81
CA HIS A 127 10.04 -12.49 5.44
C HIS A 127 11.52 -12.21 5.18
N GLY A 128 12.30 -11.87 6.22
CA GLY A 128 13.73 -11.55 6.07
C GLY A 128 13.98 -10.29 5.23
N LEU A 129 13.03 -9.35 5.17
CA LEU A 129 13.10 -8.13 4.37
C LEU A 129 13.53 -6.89 5.15
N ALA A 130 13.84 -7.00 6.45
CA ALA A 130 14.13 -5.86 7.33
C ALA A 130 15.28 -4.97 6.80
N ASP A 131 16.32 -5.58 6.24
CA ASP A 131 17.52 -4.89 5.76
C ASP A 131 17.43 -4.45 4.28
N ARG A 132 16.30 -4.72 3.60
CA ARG A 132 16.10 -4.38 2.18
C ARG A 132 15.66 -2.93 1.96
N PHE A 133 15.14 -2.27 3.00
CA PHE A 133 14.65 -0.90 2.93
C PHE A 133 15.59 0.04 3.70
N HIS A 134 16.03 1.11 3.03
CA HIS A 134 16.90 2.13 3.63
C HIS A 134 16.21 2.90 4.75
N HIS A 135 14.91 3.13 4.62
CA HIS A 135 14.10 3.81 5.63
C HIS A 135 12.67 3.24 5.70
N VAL A 136 12.11 3.32 6.88
CA VAL A 136 10.69 3.09 7.15
C VAL A 136 10.09 4.40 7.65
N VAL A 137 8.94 4.75 7.08
CA VAL A 137 8.05 5.83 7.51
C VAL A 137 6.72 5.21 7.86
N ALA A 138 6.41 5.14 9.15
CA ALA A 138 5.25 4.47 9.71
C ALA A 138 4.36 5.46 10.49
N ALA A 139 3.23 5.00 11.00
CA ALA A 139 2.34 5.83 11.83
C ALA A 139 3.10 6.42 13.03
N GLY A 140 3.03 7.74 13.16
CA GLY A 140 3.77 8.52 14.16
C GLY A 140 4.97 9.31 13.61
N ASP A 141 5.46 8.99 12.41
CA ASP A 141 6.56 9.71 11.77
C ASP A 141 6.10 10.97 10.99
N TYR A 142 4.82 11.15 10.80
CA TYR A 142 4.23 12.23 10.03
C TYR A 142 3.00 12.82 10.74
N ALA A 143 2.64 14.06 10.39
CA ALA A 143 1.54 14.77 11.04
C ALA A 143 0.17 14.35 10.48
N ASN A 144 0.05 14.21 9.16
CA ASN A 144 -1.20 13.91 8.48
C ASN A 144 -1.07 12.60 7.70
N SER A 145 -2.04 11.68 7.94
CA SER A 145 -2.10 10.38 7.25
C SER A 145 -2.55 10.55 5.79
N LYS A 146 -2.30 9.54 4.95
CA LYS A 146 -2.88 9.42 3.60
C LYS A 146 -4.39 9.73 3.65
N PRO A 147 -4.92 10.58 2.76
CA PRO A 147 -4.37 11.05 1.50
C PRO A 147 -3.49 12.31 1.57
N ALA A 148 -3.13 12.84 2.75
CA ALA A 148 -2.15 13.91 2.85
C ALA A 148 -0.77 13.45 2.35
N PRO A 149 0.08 14.34 1.79
CA PRO A 149 1.36 13.96 1.18
C PRO A 149 2.44 13.58 2.19
N ASP A 150 2.22 13.83 3.47
CA ASP A 150 3.23 13.79 4.53
C ASP A 150 4.04 12.48 4.54
N PRO A 151 3.44 11.26 4.50
CA PRO A 151 4.20 10.01 4.56
C PRO A 151 5.22 9.89 3.42
N PHE A 152 4.81 10.25 2.20
CA PHE A 152 5.67 10.18 1.02
C PHE A 152 6.74 11.28 1.01
N LEU A 153 6.40 12.50 1.45
CA LEU A 153 7.37 13.58 1.59
C LEU A 153 8.45 13.27 2.63
N VAL A 154 8.07 12.69 3.78
CA VAL A 154 9.02 12.25 4.81
C VAL A 154 9.91 11.12 4.28
N ALA A 155 9.37 10.18 3.52
CA ALA A 155 10.16 9.11 2.90
C ALA A 155 11.18 9.65 1.90
N ALA A 156 10.78 10.55 0.99
CA ALA A 156 11.70 11.21 0.05
C ALA A 156 12.79 12.01 0.77
N GLN A 157 12.42 12.74 1.83
CA GLN A 157 13.36 13.48 2.65
C GLN A 157 14.39 12.56 3.32
N LYS A 158 13.97 11.45 3.92
CA LYS A 158 14.89 10.46 4.53
C LYS A 158 15.82 9.84 3.48
N LEU A 159 15.35 9.61 2.26
CA LEU A 159 16.17 9.10 1.14
C LEU A 159 17.09 10.19 0.55
N GLY A 160 16.88 11.46 0.84
CA GLY A 160 17.64 12.58 0.27
C GLY A 160 17.38 12.81 -1.21
N VAL A 161 16.20 12.44 -1.73
CA VAL A 161 15.82 12.52 -3.14
C VAL A 161 14.63 13.46 -3.33
N ASP A 162 14.65 14.26 -4.41
CA ASP A 162 13.50 15.10 -4.77
C ASP A 162 12.26 14.22 -4.99
N PRO A 163 11.11 14.50 -4.38
CA PRO A 163 9.90 13.70 -4.58
C PRO A 163 9.54 13.48 -6.05
N ARG A 164 9.83 14.46 -6.93
CA ARG A 164 9.55 14.36 -8.36
C ARG A 164 10.36 13.27 -9.08
N ASP A 165 11.49 12.88 -8.51
CA ASP A 165 12.38 11.83 -9.04
C ASP A 165 12.20 10.50 -8.31
N CYS A 166 11.26 10.45 -7.34
CA CYS A 166 10.83 9.24 -6.65
C CYS A 166 9.68 8.55 -7.42
N LEU A 167 9.73 7.22 -7.45
CA LEU A 167 8.62 6.38 -7.87
C LEU A 167 7.88 5.89 -6.64
N ALA A 168 6.61 6.25 -6.50
CA ALA A 168 5.71 5.68 -5.52
C ALA A 168 5.01 4.45 -6.09
N LEU A 169 4.99 3.36 -5.32
CA LEU A 169 4.24 2.15 -5.61
C LEU A 169 3.12 2.03 -4.58
N GLU A 170 1.89 1.89 -5.05
CA GLU A 170 0.67 1.96 -4.23
C GLU A 170 -0.43 1.06 -4.77
N ASP A 171 -1.27 0.54 -3.88
CA ASP A 171 -2.44 -0.27 -4.21
C ASP A 171 -3.77 0.47 -3.98
N SER A 172 -3.77 1.49 -3.10
CA SER A 172 -4.96 2.16 -2.58
C SER A 172 -5.23 3.53 -3.21
N LEU A 173 -6.52 3.92 -3.23
CA LEU A 173 -6.94 5.22 -3.77
C LEU A 173 -6.40 6.40 -2.94
N ASN A 174 -6.37 6.26 -1.61
CA ASN A 174 -5.86 7.31 -0.71
C ASN A 174 -4.34 7.43 -0.80
N GLY A 175 -3.63 6.32 -0.97
CA GLY A 175 -2.20 6.34 -1.17
C GLY A 175 -1.80 6.96 -2.49
N VAL A 176 -2.50 6.66 -3.59
CA VAL A 176 -2.29 7.35 -4.88
C VAL A 176 -2.49 8.86 -4.75
N ARG A 177 -3.55 9.32 -4.07
CA ARG A 177 -3.75 10.75 -3.82
C ARG A 177 -2.61 11.35 -2.99
N SER A 178 -2.13 10.63 -1.98
CA SER A 178 -1.02 11.04 -1.12
C SER A 178 0.28 11.21 -1.92
N ALA A 179 0.66 10.19 -2.70
CA ALA A 179 1.84 10.21 -3.57
C ALA A 179 1.77 11.29 -4.65
N SER A 180 0.57 11.49 -5.25
CA SER A 180 0.32 12.55 -6.22
C SER A 180 0.48 13.93 -5.61
N SER A 181 -0.07 14.16 -4.41
CA SER A 181 0.07 15.41 -3.68
C SER A 181 1.53 15.68 -3.25
N ALA A 182 2.33 14.63 -3.05
CA ALA A 182 3.77 14.72 -2.83
C ALA A 182 4.57 15.03 -4.12
N GLY A 183 3.95 14.96 -5.29
CA GLY A 183 4.59 15.22 -6.59
C GLY A 183 5.39 14.05 -7.15
N MET A 184 5.22 12.84 -6.64
CA MET A 184 5.93 11.65 -7.10
C MET A 184 5.39 11.10 -8.42
N MET A 185 6.21 10.35 -9.15
CA MET A 185 5.74 9.42 -10.19
C MET A 185 5.02 8.26 -9.50
N ILE A 186 3.89 7.80 -10.06
CA ILE A 186 3.08 6.77 -9.41
C ILE A 186 2.85 5.60 -10.34
N VAL A 187 3.15 4.40 -9.86
CA VAL A 187 2.62 3.16 -10.41
C VAL A 187 1.65 2.58 -9.40
N MET A 188 0.38 2.49 -9.78
CA MET A 188 -0.60 1.80 -8.96
C MET A 188 -0.65 0.33 -9.34
N VAL A 189 -0.62 -0.54 -8.34
CA VAL A 189 -0.81 -1.99 -8.45
C VAL A 189 -2.07 -2.34 -7.65
N PRO A 190 -3.28 -2.23 -8.23
CA PRO A 190 -4.51 -2.44 -7.50
C PRO A 190 -4.59 -3.85 -6.92
N ASP A 191 -4.99 -3.96 -5.65
CA ASP A 191 -5.29 -5.25 -5.04
C ASP A 191 -6.74 -5.65 -5.33
N LEU A 192 -7.68 -5.40 -4.44
CA LEU A 192 -9.08 -5.85 -4.59
C LEU A 192 -9.97 -4.87 -5.37
N ILE A 193 -9.60 -3.59 -5.44
CA ILE A 193 -10.44 -2.54 -6.05
C ILE A 193 -9.73 -1.90 -7.24
N GLN A 194 -10.39 -1.95 -8.40
CA GLN A 194 -9.89 -1.25 -9.58
C GLN A 194 -10.08 0.28 -9.44
N PRO A 195 -9.05 1.07 -9.76
CA PRO A 195 -9.14 2.53 -9.63
C PRO A 195 -10.15 3.13 -10.63
N PRO A 196 -10.94 4.12 -10.19
CA PRO A 196 -11.74 4.95 -11.10
C PRO A 196 -10.84 5.84 -11.97
N ASP A 197 -11.40 6.39 -13.05
CA ASP A 197 -10.64 7.20 -14.02
C ASP A 197 -9.92 8.40 -13.38
N GLU A 198 -10.53 9.03 -12.38
CA GLU A 198 -9.91 10.11 -11.60
C GLU A 198 -8.55 9.68 -11.02
N ILE A 199 -8.50 8.50 -10.39
CA ILE A 199 -7.27 7.96 -9.78
C ILE A 199 -6.30 7.49 -10.85
N ARG A 200 -6.79 6.84 -11.92
CA ARG A 200 -5.95 6.44 -13.05
C ARG A 200 -5.20 7.62 -13.67
N SER A 201 -5.84 8.78 -13.73
CA SER A 201 -5.24 10.00 -14.29
C SER A 201 -4.08 10.57 -13.46
N LEU A 202 -3.97 10.22 -12.18
CA LEU A 202 -2.86 10.59 -11.30
C LEU A 202 -1.64 9.66 -11.46
N CYS A 203 -1.83 8.48 -12.04
CA CYS A 203 -0.78 7.47 -12.17
C CYS A 203 -0.04 7.62 -13.51
N ALA A 204 1.27 7.41 -13.49
CA ALA A 204 2.03 7.20 -14.71
C ALA A 204 1.57 5.91 -15.41
N THR A 205 1.21 4.89 -14.64
CA THR A 205 0.56 3.68 -15.13
C THR A 205 -0.17 2.95 -14.00
N VAL A 206 -1.11 2.09 -14.39
CA VAL A 206 -1.72 1.07 -13.52
C VAL A 206 -1.20 -0.28 -13.99
N ALA A 207 -0.41 -0.95 -13.17
CA ALA A 207 0.18 -2.25 -13.43
C ALA A 207 -0.71 -3.36 -12.87
N SER A 208 -0.60 -4.57 -13.40
CA SER A 208 -1.35 -5.73 -12.91
C SER A 208 -0.66 -6.42 -11.72
N SER A 209 0.66 -6.21 -11.59
CA SER A 209 1.50 -6.81 -10.55
C SER A 209 2.79 -6.01 -10.39
N LEU A 210 3.48 -6.17 -9.25
CA LEU A 210 4.84 -5.67 -9.08
C LEU A 210 5.84 -6.29 -10.07
N LEU A 211 5.52 -7.45 -10.66
CA LEU A 211 6.30 -8.05 -11.74
C LEU A 211 6.44 -7.17 -13.00
N ASP A 212 5.53 -6.22 -13.21
CA ASP A 212 5.55 -5.31 -14.35
C ASP A 212 6.48 -4.10 -14.11
N VAL A 213 6.80 -3.78 -12.85
CA VAL A 213 7.53 -2.56 -12.44
C VAL A 213 9.01 -2.55 -12.89
N PRO A 214 9.77 -3.67 -12.82
CA PRO A 214 11.17 -3.73 -13.26
C PRO A 214 11.40 -3.19 -14.67
N ALA A 215 10.53 -3.53 -15.61
CA ALA A 215 10.61 -3.07 -16.99
C ALA A 215 10.40 -1.55 -17.11
N LEU A 216 9.51 -0.98 -16.31
CA LEU A 216 9.22 0.47 -16.26
C LEU A 216 10.43 1.25 -15.74
N ILE A 217 11.05 0.79 -14.64
CA ILE A 217 12.25 1.42 -14.06
C ILE A 217 13.40 1.36 -15.06
N THR A 218 13.69 0.18 -15.61
CA THR A 218 14.80 0.00 -16.54
C THR A 218 14.66 0.84 -17.81
N SER A 219 13.45 0.92 -18.38
CA SER A 219 13.20 1.72 -19.58
C SER A 219 13.32 3.23 -19.34
N SER A 220 12.92 3.73 -18.17
CA SER A 220 13.04 5.16 -17.82
C SER A 220 14.50 5.62 -17.76
N ARG A 221 15.40 4.75 -17.29
CA ARG A 221 16.84 5.04 -17.15
C ARG A 221 17.59 4.99 -18.48
N ARG A 222 17.19 4.09 -19.40
CA ARG A 222 17.80 4.01 -20.75
C ARG A 222 17.48 5.23 -21.61
N GLY A 223 16.27 5.79 -21.49
CA GLY A 223 15.88 6.99 -22.23
C GLY A 223 16.72 8.24 -21.85
N SER A 224 17.16 8.34 -20.61
CA SER A 224 18.00 9.44 -20.12
C SER A 224 19.44 9.35 -20.63
N ALA A 225 20.02 8.14 -20.73
CA ALA A 225 21.38 7.96 -21.24
C ALA A 225 21.50 8.32 -22.73
N ALA A 226 20.45 8.07 -23.52
CA ALA A 226 20.41 8.41 -24.94
C ALA A 226 20.21 9.92 -25.23
N ALA A 227 19.65 10.68 -24.28
CA ALA A 227 19.44 12.12 -24.42
C ALA A 227 20.65 12.97 -23.99
N SER A 228 21.66 12.35 -23.37
CA SER A 228 22.90 13.01 -22.86
C SER A 228 24.12 12.72 -23.73
N SER A 229 23.95 12.02 -24.85
CA SER A 229 24.98 11.71 -25.88
C SER A 229 24.75 12.53 -27.11
#